data_8d768c044a3d615bb9acabc55f194cd9
#
_entry.id   8d768c044a3d615bb9acabc55f194cd9
#
_cell.length_a   1.000
_cell.length_b   1.000
_cell.length_c   1.000
_cell.angle_alpha   90.00
_cell.angle_beta   90.00
_cell.angle_gamma   90.00
#
_symmetry.space_group_name_H-M   'P 1'
#
loop_
_entity.id
_entity.type
_entity.pdbx_description
1 polymer ?
#
loop_
_entity_poly.entity_id
_entity_poly.type
_entity_poly.pdbx_seq_one_letter_code
_entity_poly.pdbx_strand_id
1 'polypeptide(L)'
;PSIDTVRPDARVHVFLDETTATLYLDTSGESLFKRGWRFDKGEAPLRENLAAGLLALSGWQPHIPLFDPFCGSGTILIEAAMISLNIPPGINRPFAFERLRNHDSRRWQDMLDKSRLHIKPALEAPIVGIDLDPQAIDAALSNADRSGLDPTCLDFAVGDAVSTPPPSEPGFIVTNPPY
;
A
#
# COMPACT_ATOMS: atom_id res chain seq x y z
N PRO A 1 -6.12 33.20 -10.75
CA PRO A 1 -5.35 32.17 -10.05
C PRO A 1 -4.92 32.73 -8.70
N SER A 2 -5.19 31.96 -7.64
CA SER A 2 -4.76 32.25 -6.28
C SER A 2 -3.65 31.26 -5.89
N ILE A 3 -2.72 31.72 -5.03
CA ILE A 3 -1.70 30.84 -4.46
C ILE A 3 -2.26 30.31 -3.15
N ASP A 4 -2.41 28.97 -3.06
CA ASP A 4 -2.76 28.27 -1.83
C ASP A 4 -1.56 27.41 -1.41
N THR A 5 -0.98 27.71 -0.25
CA THR A 5 0.19 27.01 0.28
C THR A 5 -0.18 25.81 1.16
N VAL A 6 -1.46 25.69 1.55
CA VAL A 6 -1.94 24.63 2.45
C VAL A 6 -2.58 23.49 1.67
N ARG A 7 -3.45 23.80 0.71
CA ARG A 7 -4.17 22.83 -0.13
C ARG A 7 -4.14 23.24 -1.60
N PRO A 8 -2.96 23.29 -2.23
CA PRO A 8 -2.86 23.66 -3.63
C PRO A 8 -3.48 22.58 -4.52
N ASP A 9 -4.04 22.99 -5.66
CA ASP A 9 -4.48 22.05 -6.71
C ASP A 9 -3.29 21.28 -7.30
N ALA A 10 -2.17 21.97 -7.49
CA ALA A 10 -0.91 21.36 -7.88
C ALA A 10 0.26 22.11 -7.23
N ARG A 11 1.29 21.35 -6.82
CA ARG A 11 2.53 21.94 -6.27
C ARG A 11 3.53 22.17 -7.38
N VAL A 12 4.20 23.32 -7.32
CA VAL A 12 5.31 23.63 -8.20
C VAL A 12 6.58 23.68 -7.34
N HIS A 13 7.53 22.84 -7.67
CA HIS A 13 8.85 22.86 -7.05
C HIS A 13 9.84 23.58 -7.97
N VAL A 14 10.69 24.38 -7.38
CA VAL A 14 11.75 25.12 -8.10
C VAL A 14 13.10 24.64 -7.59
N PHE A 15 13.92 24.18 -8.49
CA PHE A 15 15.32 23.87 -8.23
C PHE A 15 16.19 24.93 -8.91
N LEU A 16 17.09 25.55 -8.16
CA LEU A 16 18.02 26.58 -8.65
C LEU A 16 19.44 26.06 -8.51
N ASP A 17 20.21 26.15 -9.58
CA ASP A 17 21.65 26.04 -9.56
C ASP A 17 22.28 27.37 -10.01
N GLU A 18 23.60 27.43 -10.22
CA GLU A 18 24.33 28.67 -10.53
C GLU A 18 23.85 29.38 -11.81
N THR A 19 23.28 28.63 -12.76
CA THR A 19 22.97 29.15 -14.10
C THR A 19 21.52 28.80 -14.55
N THR A 20 20.84 27.88 -13.85
CA THR A 20 19.59 27.29 -14.32
C THR A 20 18.53 27.32 -13.23
N ALA A 21 17.29 27.59 -13.63
CA ALA A 21 16.10 27.40 -12.82
C ALA A 21 15.24 26.28 -13.43
N THR A 22 15.04 25.18 -12.71
CA THR A 22 14.21 24.07 -13.15
C THR A 22 12.89 24.08 -12.39
N LEU A 23 11.78 24.06 -13.13
CA LEU A 23 10.43 24.04 -12.58
C LEU A 23 9.85 22.62 -12.71
N TYR A 24 9.41 22.06 -11.60
CA TYR A 24 8.75 20.75 -11.55
C TYR A 24 7.28 20.95 -11.15
N LEU A 25 6.37 20.44 -11.95
CA LEU A 25 4.96 20.36 -11.59
C LEU A 25 4.69 19.00 -10.95
N ASP A 26 4.27 19.01 -9.66
CA ASP A 26 3.86 17.78 -8.99
C ASP A 26 2.49 17.33 -9.48
N THR A 27 2.47 16.26 -10.24
CA THR A 27 1.26 15.66 -10.80
C THR A 27 0.65 14.59 -9.89
N SER A 28 1.36 14.21 -8.82
CA SER A 28 0.92 13.17 -7.88
C SER A 28 -0.08 13.69 -6.84
N GLY A 29 0.12 14.89 -6.33
CA GLY A 29 -0.65 15.49 -5.23
C GLY A 29 -0.19 14.99 -3.87
N GLU A 30 -1.01 14.18 -3.19
CA GLU A 30 -0.59 13.53 -1.95
C GLU A 30 0.54 12.53 -2.20
N SER A 31 1.37 12.29 -1.18
CA SER A 31 2.49 11.36 -1.27
C SER A 31 2.04 9.97 -1.74
N LEU A 32 2.79 9.36 -2.67
CA LEU A 32 2.39 8.09 -3.31
C LEU A 32 2.30 6.90 -2.35
N PHE A 33 2.97 6.96 -1.19
CA PHE A 33 2.81 5.92 -0.17
C PHE A 33 1.42 5.92 0.45
N LYS A 34 0.69 7.03 0.44
CA LYS A 34 -0.69 7.10 0.91
C LYS A 34 -1.60 6.43 -0.12
N ARG A 35 -1.90 5.16 0.09
CA ARG A 35 -2.78 4.37 -0.79
C ARG A 35 -4.26 4.72 -0.64
N GLY A 36 -4.63 5.37 0.49
CA GLY A 36 -6.00 5.78 0.81
C GLY A 36 -6.73 4.87 1.80
N TRP A 37 -6.17 3.73 2.16
CA TRP A 37 -6.82 2.77 3.05
C TRP A 37 -6.36 2.86 4.51
N ARG A 38 -5.19 3.45 4.79
CA ARG A 38 -4.68 3.52 6.16
C ARG A 38 -5.25 4.71 6.90
N PHE A 39 -5.98 4.46 7.96
CA PHE A 39 -6.41 5.45 8.95
C PHE A 39 -5.84 5.17 10.34
N ASP A 40 -5.75 3.90 10.72
CA ASP A 40 -5.23 3.46 11.99
C ASP A 40 -3.71 3.30 11.90
N LYS A 41 -3.00 4.07 12.71
CA LYS A 41 -1.54 4.10 12.76
C LYS A 41 -1.13 3.60 14.13
N GLY A 42 -0.31 2.56 14.17
CA GLY A 42 0.46 2.23 15.36
C GLY A 42 1.50 3.31 15.69
N GLU A 43 2.26 3.13 16.74
CA GLU A 43 3.27 4.12 17.21
C GLU A 43 4.36 4.37 16.17
N ALA A 44 4.76 3.37 15.36
CA ALA A 44 5.79 3.49 14.31
C ALA A 44 5.37 2.76 13.01
N PRO A 45 4.40 3.29 12.25
CA PRO A 45 3.86 2.58 11.10
C PRO A 45 4.85 2.50 9.94
N LEU A 46 5.12 1.30 9.46
CA LEU A 46 5.83 1.07 8.20
C LEU A 46 5.06 1.74 7.05
N ARG A 47 5.75 2.51 6.19
CA ARG A 47 5.09 3.13 5.02
C ARG A 47 4.79 2.07 3.98
N GLU A 48 3.67 2.20 3.28
CA GLU A 48 3.16 1.26 2.29
C GLU A 48 4.16 1.03 1.13
N ASN A 49 4.77 2.10 0.61
CA ASN A 49 5.78 1.97 -0.43
C ASN A 49 7.06 1.28 0.04
N LEU A 50 7.41 1.40 1.33
CA LEU A 50 8.53 0.69 1.90
C LEU A 50 8.19 -0.80 2.05
N ALA A 51 7.00 -1.13 2.52
CA ALA A 51 6.51 -2.51 2.58
C ALA A 51 6.53 -3.18 1.19
N ALA A 52 6.01 -2.51 0.16
CA ALA A 52 6.09 -2.99 -1.22
C ALA A 52 7.54 -3.18 -1.70
N GLY A 53 8.44 -2.27 -1.33
CA GLY A 53 9.87 -2.37 -1.62
C GLY A 53 10.54 -3.56 -0.92
N LEU A 54 10.21 -3.82 0.34
CA LEU A 54 10.71 -4.97 1.09
C LEU A 54 10.25 -6.29 0.44
N LEU A 55 8.99 -6.41 0.06
CA LEU A 55 8.46 -7.56 -0.65
C LEU A 55 9.19 -7.80 -1.98
N ALA A 56 9.42 -6.75 -2.76
CA ALA A 56 10.17 -6.86 -4.02
C ALA A 56 11.63 -7.27 -3.82
N LEU A 57 12.29 -6.75 -2.78
CA LEU A 57 13.70 -7.06 -2.47
C LEU A 57 13.89 -8.42 -1.80
N SER A 58 12.89 -8.93 -1.08
CA SER A 58 12.96 -10.22 -0.40
C SER A 58 13.03 -11.40 -1.36
N GLY A 59 12.61 -11.22 -2.61
CA GLY A 59 12.48 -12.30 -3.60
C GLY A 59 11.19 -13.12 -3.43
N TRP A 60 10.29 -12.74 -2.53
CA TRP A 60 8.99 -13.38 -2.40
C TRP A 60 8.19 -13.32 -3.70
N GLN A 61 7.43 -14.36 -3.98
CA GLN A 61 6.58 -14.48 -5.17
C GLN A 61 5.12 -14.73 -4.75
N PRO A 62 4.12 -14.20 -5.46
CA PRO A 62 2.70 -14.31 -5.09
C PRO A 62 2.14 -15.73 -4.91
N HIS A 63 2.77 -16.74 -5.51
CA HIS A 63 2.38 -18.15 -5.40
C HIS A 63 3.03 -18.86 -4.19
N ILE A 64 3.84 -18.16 -3.40
CA ILE A 64 4.49 -18.69 -2.21
C ILE A 64 3.77 -18.14 -0.97
N PRO A 65 3.38 -18.99 -0.01
CA PRO A 65 2.79 -18.54 1.25
C PRO A 65 3.64 -17.49 1.97
N LEU A 66 2.99 -16.46 2.50
CA LEU A 66 3.65 -15.37 3.22
C LEU A 66 3.19 -15.34 4.68
N PHE A 67 4.14 -15.17 5.59
CA PHE A 67 3.89 -15.04 7.01
C PHE A 67 4.58 -13.80 7.58
N ASP A 68 3.84 -13.00 8.34
CA ASP A 68 4.38 -11.88 9.13
C ASP A 68 4.04 -12.10 10.61
N PRO A 69 5.02 -12.57 11.43
CA PRO A 69 4.80 -12.85 12.84
C PRO A 69 4.73 -11.61 13.75
N PHE A 70 4.93 -10.41 13.21
CA PHE A 70 4.81 -9.11 13.90
C PHE A 70 4.08 -8.12 13.00
N CYS A 71 2.86 -8.50 12.56
CA CYS A 71 2.19 -7.82 11.45
C CYS A 71 1.73 -6.40 11.76
N GLY A 72 1.61 -6.04 13.04
CA GLY A 72 1.13 -4.73 13.44
C GLY A 72 -0.22 -4.42 12.79
N SER A 73 -0.34 -3.25 12.17
CA SER A 73 -1.56 -2.84 11.44
C SER A 73 -1.68 -3.44 10.03
N GLY A 74 -0.97 -4.53 9.72
CA GLY A 74 -1.13 -5.35 8.51
C GLY A 74 -0.47 -4.80 7.24
N THR A 75 0.41 -3.82 7.31
CA THR A 75 0.90 -3.09 6.13
C THR A 75 1.59 -3.99 5.10
N ILE A 76 2.51 -4.87 5.54
CA ILE A 76 3.23 -5.78 4.64
C ILE A 76 2.26 -6.72 3.94
N LEU A 77 1.30 -7.27 4.69
CA LEU A 77 0.37 -8.27 4.18
C LEU A 77 -0.68 -7.66 3.23
N ILE A 78 -1.15 -6.45 3.52
CA ILE A 78 -2.07 -5.73 2.61
C ILE A 78 -1.37 -5.40 1.30
N GLU A 79 -0.13 -4.89 1.33
CA GLU A 79 0.66 -4.64 0.11
C GLU A 79 0.95 -5.96 -0.65
N ALA A 80 1.24 -7.06 0.07
CA ALA A 80 1.44 -8.37 -0.53
C ALA A 80 0.17 -8.88 -1.25
N ALA A 81 -1.00 -8.74 -0.62
CA ALA A 81 -2.26 -9.10 -1.24
C ALA A 81 -2.56 -8.25 -2.48
N MET A 82 -2.33 -6.93 -2.40
CA MET A 82 -2.49 -6.04 -3.56
C MET A 82 -1.56 -6.42 -4.72
N ILE A 83 -0.29 -6.75 -4.43
CA ILE A 83 0.66 -7.24 -5.43
C ILE A 83 0.20 -8.56 -6.03
N SER A 84 -0.21 -9.53 -5.19
CA SER A 84 -0.66 -10.86 -5.62
C SER A 84 -1.90 -10.79 -6.51
N LEU A 85 -2.84 -9.94 -6.16
CA LEU A 85 -4.08 -9.72 -6.92
C LEU A 85 -3.90 -8.78 -8.11
N ASN A 86 -2.70 -8.25 -8.33
CA ASN A 86 -2.43 -7.26 -9.37
C ASN A 86 -3.28 -5.99 -9.25
N ILE A 87 -3.53 -5.54 -8.01
CA ILE A 87 -4.28 -4.31 -7.72
C ILE A 87 -3.31 -3.13 -7.82
N PRO A 88 -3.53 -2.15 -8.72
CA PRO A 88 -2.68 -0.98 -8.81
C PRO A 88 -2.71 -0.15 -7.53
N PRO A 89 -1.56 0.24 -6.95
CA PRO A 89 -1.50 0.91 -5.66
C PRO A 89 -2.13 2.30 -5.63
N GLY A 90 -2.43 2.87 -6.80
CA GLY A 90 -3.08 4.17 -6.96
C GLY A 90 -4.55 4.13 -7.36
N ILE A 91 -5.16 2.93 -7.45
CA ILE A 91 -6.49 2.75 -8.06
C ILE A 91 -7.63 3.50 -7.33
N ASN A 92 -7.47 3.69 -6.02
CA ASN A 92 -8.50 4.29 -5.15
C ASN A 92 -8.12 5.70 -4.66
N ARG A 93 -7.08 6.34 -5.23
CA ARG A 93 -6.65 7.66 -4.80
C ARG A 93 -6.78 8.69 -5.92
N PRO A 94 -7.12 9.96 -5.61
CA PRO A 94 -7.05 11.05 -6.58
C PRO A 94 -5.60 11.48 -6.83
N PHE A 95 -5.34 12.00 -8.02
CA PHE A 95 -4.05 12.58 -8.40
C PHE A 95 -4.20 14.07 -8.73
N ALA A 96 -3.13 14.85 -8.52
CA ALA A 96 -3.15 16.28 -8.82
C ALA A 96 -3.33 16.56 -10.32
N PHE A 97 -2.83 15.69 -11.21
CA PHE A 97 -3.00 15.86 -12.66
C PHE A 97 -4.47 15.88 -13.10
N GLU A 98 -5.39 15.28 -12.34
CA GLU A 98 -6.83 15.28 -12.63
C GLU A 98 -7.45 16.68 -12.56
N ARG A 99 -6.80 17.62 -11.86
CA ARG A 99 -7.21 19.02 -11.74
C ARG A 99 -6.58 19.93 -12.79
N LEU A 100 -5.67 19.43 -13.61
CA LEU A 100 -5.02 20.23 -14.64
C LEU A 100 -6.00 20.51 -15.79
N ARG A 101 -5.90 21.72 -16.36
CA ARG A 101 -6.80 22.19 -17.43
C ARG A 101 -6.83 21.28 -18.67
N ASN A 102 -5.74 20.60 -18.97
CA ASN A 102 -5.60 19.68 -20.10
C ASN A 102 -5.82 18.23 -19.74
N HIS A 103 -6.41 17.94 -18.57
CA HIS A 103 -6.74 16.58 -18.17
C HIS A 103 -7.84 16.01 -19.05
N ASP A 104 -7.62 14.79 -19.54
CA ASP A 104 -8.61 14.00 -20.28
C ASP A 104 -9.21 12.93 -19.35
N SER A 105 -10.33 13.31 -18.73
CA SER A 105 -11.03 12.44 -17.77
C SER A 105 -11.49 11.12 -18.38
N ARG A 106 -11.88 11.13 -19.68
CA ARG A 106 -12.34 9.92 -20.37
C ARG A 106 -11.17 8.94 -20.54
N ARG A 107 -10.04 9.44 -21.02
CA ARG A 107 -8.83 8.63 -21.20
C ARG A 107 -8.32 8.06 -19.86
N TRP A 108 -8.39 8.87 -18.80
CA TRP A 108 -8.03 8.43 -17.45
C TRP A 108 -8.95 7.31 -16.97
N GLN A 109 -10.27 7.48 -17.12
CA GLN A 109 -11.24 6.45 -16.73
C GLN A 109 -11.05 5.16 -17.54
N ASP A 110 -10.82 5.25 -18.84
CA ASP A 110 -10.51 4.08 -19.68
C ASP A 110 -9.24 3.33 -19.20
N MET A 111 -8.22 4.06 -18.72
CA MET A 111 -7.02 3.44 -18.12
C MET A 111 -7.32 2.74 -16.80
N LEU A 112 -8.11 3.36 -15.92
CA LEU A 112 -8.53 2.74 -14.67
C LEU A 112 -9.35 1.47 -14.92
N ASP A 113 -10.30 1.51 -15.85
CA ASP A 113 -11.14 0.36 -16.17
C ASP A 113 -10.33 -0.79 -16.77
N LYS A 114 -9.39 -0.49 -17.65
CA LYS A 114 -8.43 -1.49 -18.15
C LYS A 114 -7.58 -2.09 -17.02
N SER A 115 -7.13 -1.27 -16.07
CA SER A 115 -6.37 -1.77 -14.92
C SER A 115 -7.21 -2.69 -14.04
N ARG A 116 -8.50 -2.38 -13.84
CA ARG A 116 -9.42 -3.23 -13.09
C ARG A 116 -9.63 -4.60 -13.73
N LEU A 117 -9.64 -4.69 -15.05
CA LEU A 117 -9.78 -5.96 -15.77
C LEU A 117 -8.61 -6.93 -15.53
N HIS A 118 -7.46 -6.44 -15.07
CA HIS A 118 -6.30 -7.27 -14.77
C HIS A 118 -6.21 -7.69 -13.31
N ILE A 119 -7.15 -7.26 -12.46
CA ILE A 119 -7.20 -7.69 -11.07
C ILE A 119 -7.61 -9.16 -11.03
N LYS A 120 -6.81 -9.97 -10.32
CA LYS A 120 -7.09 -11.39 -10.14
C LYS A 120 -8.23 -11.59 -9.12
N PRO A 121 -9.06 -12.62 -9.30
CA PRO A 121 -10.21 -12.86 -8.42
C PRO A 121 -9.84 -13.46 -7.06
N ALA A 122 -8.66 -14.09 -6.92
CA ALA A 122 -8.23 -14.74 -5.69
C ALA A 122 -6.70 -14.79 -5.57
N LEU A 123 -6.21 -14.92 -4.36
CA LEU A 123 -4.80 -15.19 -4.07
C LEU A 123 -4.42 -16.61 -4.53
N GLU A 124 -3.16 -16.77 -4.94
CA GLU A 124 -2.58 -18.06 -5.33
C GLU A 124 -2.04 -18.85 -4.12
N ALA A 125 -1.72 -18.14 -3.03
CA ALA A 125 -1.18 -18.72 -1.80
C ALA A 125 -1.68 -17.93 -0.58
N PRO A 126 -1.73 -18.55 0.63
CA PRO A 126 -2.16 -17.89 1.84
C PRO A 126 -1.19 -16.78 2.26
N ILE A 127 -1.75 -15.70 2.80
CA ILE A 127 -1.05 -14.57 3.39
C ILE A 127 -1.57 -14.41 4.82
N VAL A 128 -0.69 -14.64 5.80
CA VAL A 128 -1.07 -14.76 7.21
C VAL A 128 -0.26 -13.81 8.08
N GLY A 129 -0.90 -13.16 9.01
CA GLY A 129 -0.27 -12.28 9.99
C GLY A 129 -0.70 -12.56 11.41
N ILE A 130 0.25 -12.47 12.32
CA ILE A 130 -0.04 -12.47 13.75
C ILE A 130 0.61 -11.27 14.42
N ASP A 131 0.02 -10.86 15.51
CA ASP A 131 0.60 -9.91 16.44
C ASP A 131 0.18 -10.27 17.87
N LEU A 132 1.02 -9.96 18.84
CA LEU A 132 0.69 -10.20 20.25
C LEU A 132 -0.37 -9.23 20.76
N ASP A 133 -0.45 -8.03 20.17
CA ASP A 133 -1.39 -6.99 20.54
C ASP A 133 -2.73 -7.14 19.79
N PRO A 134 -3.84 -7.44 20.49
CA PRO A 134 -5.17 -7.50 19.87
C PRO A 134 -5.57 -6.19 19.15
N GLN A 135 -5.12 -5.02 19.63
CA GLN A 135 -5.44 -3.74 19.02
C GLN A 135 -4.74 -3.59 17.66
N ALA A 136 -3.53 -4.14 17.52
CA ALA A 136 -2.83 -4.20 16.24
C ALA A 136 -3.61 -5.06 15.22
N ILE A 137 -4.15 -6.19 15.66
CA ILE A 137 -5.00 -7.06 14.82
C ILE A 137 -6.30 -6.37 14.41
N ASP A 138 -6.98 -5.69 15.33
CA ASP A 138 -8.18 -4.90 15.00
C ASP A 138 -7.86 -3.81 13.97
N ALA A 139 -6.73 -3.14 14.11
CA ALA A 139 -6.25 -2.16 13.14
C ALA A 139 -5.93 -2.80 11.77
N ALA A 140 -5.32 -3.99 11.76
CA ALA A 140 -5.01 -4.72 10.53
C ALA A 140 -6.28 -5.12 9.77
N LEU A 141 -7.26 -5.68 10.46
CA LEU A 141 -8.57 -6.04 9.89
C LEU A 141 -9.28 -4.80 9.33
N SER A 142 -9.32 -3.71 10.09
CA SER A 142 -9.92 -2.45 9.67
C SER A 142 -9.22 -1.83 8.45
N ASN A 143 -7.89 -1.89 8.38
CA ASN A 143 -7.12 -1.44 7.22
C ASN A 143 -7.34 -2.34 5.99
N ALA A 144 -7.42 -3.66 6.17
CA ALA A 144 -7.71 -4.60 5.10
C ALA A 144 -9.10 -4.36 4.49
N ASP A 145 -10.12 -4.17 5.32
CA ASP A 145 -11.48 -3.81 4.88
C ASP A 145 -11.48 -2.52 4.05
N ARG A 146 -10.84 -1.46 4.54
CA ARG A 146 -10.74 -0.18 3.83
C ARG A 146 -9.91 -0.23 2.55
N SER A 147 -9.02 -1.21 2.41
CA SER A 147 -8.26 -1.40 1.17
C SER A 147 -9.12 -1.92 0.02
N GLY A 148 -10.33 -2.42 0.32
CA GLY A 148 -11.24 -3.04 -0.64
C GLY A 148 -10.85 -4.46 -1.01
N LEU A 149 -9.97 -5.09 -0.24
CA LEU A 149 -9.69 -6.52 -0.35
C LEU A 149 -10.88 -7.34 0.16
N ASP A 150 -11.12 -8.49 -0.46
CA ASP A 150 -12.07 -9.45 0.08
C ASP A 150 -11.61 -9.89 1.48
N PRO A 151 -12.51 -9.92 2.49
CA PRO A 151 -12.14 -10.30 3.86
C PRO A 151 -11.46 -11.68 3.99
N THR A 152 -11.65 -12.56 3.01
CA THR A 152 -11.03 -13.89 2.98
C THR A 152 -9.60 -13.90 2.40
N CYS A 153 -9.11 -12.77 1.90
CA CYS A 153 -7.78 -12.70 1.31
C CYS A 153 -6.64 -12.74 2.34
N LEU A 154 -6.90 -12.31 3.57
CA LEU A 154 -5.89 -12.18 4.61
C LEU A 154 -6.36 -12.82 5.91
N ASP A 155 -5.49 -13.63 6.51
CA ASP A 155 -5.74 -14.20 7.82
C ASP A 155 -4.95 -13.42 8.87
N PHE A 156 -5.65 -12.77 9.80
CA PHE A 156 -5.06 -12.08 10.94
C PHE A 156 -5.49 -12.74 12.25
N ALA A 157 -4.54 -12.99 13.13
CA ALA A 157 -4.82 -13.60 14.44
C ALA A 157 -3.94 -13.01 15.54
N VAL A 158 -4.46 -12.96 16.76
CA VAL A 158 -3.64 -12.69 17.93
C VAL A 158 -2.77 -13.91 18.20
N GLY A 159 -1.46 -13.74 18.28
CA GLY A 159 -0.52 -14.84 18.48
C GLY A 159 0.86 -14.37 18.87
N ASP A 160 1.58 -15.26 19.56
CA ASP A 160 2.98 -15.01 19.92
C ASP A 160 3.89 -15.64 18.86
N ALA A 161 4.73 -14.82 18.26
CA ALA A 161 5.68 -15.19 17.21
C ALA A 161 6.62 -16.35 17.60
N VAL A 162 6.89 -16.53 18.91
CA VAL A 162 7.79 -17.58 19.40
C VAL A 162 7.09 -18.94 19.52
N SER A 163 5.79 -18.92 19.85
CA SER A 163 5.02 -20.14 20.11
C SER A 163 4.07 -20.54 18.97
N THR A 164 3.79 -19.63 18.04
CA THR A 164 2.91 -19.91 16.91
C THR A 164 3.70 -20.50 15.74
N PRO A 165 3.39 -21.73 15.31
CA PRO A 165 4.07 -22.33 14.16
C PRO A 165 3.72 -21.56 12.86
N PRO A 166 4.61 -21.57 11.86
CA PRO A 166 4.28 -20.99 10.56
C PRO A 166 3.10 -21.73 9.91
N PRO A 167 2.23 -21.00 9.19
CA PRO A 167 0.99 -21.58 8.64
C PRO A 167 1.24 -22.59 7.51
N SER A 168 2.45 -22.64 6.96
CA SER A 168 2.84 -23.55 5.88
C SER A 168 4.33 -23.73 5.78
N GLU A 169 4.74 -24.91 5.27
CA GLU A 169 6.13 -25.22 4.88
C GLU A 169 6.13 -25.86 3.47
N PRO A 170 6.89 -25.30 2.49
CA PRO A 170 7.69 -24.09 2.60
C PRO A 170 6.86 -22.81 2.55
N GLY A 171 7.43 -21.70 3.07
CA GLY A 171 6.84 -20.38 3.04
C GLY A 171 7.89 -19.28 3.14
N PHE A 172 7.45 -18.04 3.08
CA PHE A 172 8.29 -16.85 3.20
C PHE A 172 7.92 -16.09 4.46
N ILE A 173 8.91 -15.57 5.16
CA ILE A 173 8.71 -14.63 6.28
C ILE A 173 9.23 -13.26 5.84
N VAL A 174 8.36 -12.26 5.86
CA VAL A 174 8.74 -10.85 5.71
C VAL A 174 8.11 -10.08 6.83
N THR A 175 8.91 -9.45 7.67
CA THR A 175 8.43 -8.80 8.88
C THR A 175 9.21 -7.54 9.22
N ASN A 176 8.60 -6.66 10.00
CA ASN A 176 9.22 -5.50 10.62
C ASN A 176 9.03 -5.61 12.16
N PRO A 177 9.90 -6.37 12.86
CA PRO A 177 9.75 -6.63 14.28
C PRO A 177 9.94 -5.36 15.11
N PRO A 178 9.43 -5.33 16.36
CA PRO A 178 9.68 -4.23 17.29
C PRO A 178 11.18 -4.14 17.63
N TYR A 179 11.65 -2.92 17.96
CA TYR A 179 13.03 -2.62 18.33
C TYR A 179 13.28 -2.92 19.80
#